data_0acb9fae969d5062889bc1677aebfb58
#
_entry.id   0acb9fae969d5062889bc1677aebfb58
#
_cell.length_a   1.000
_cell.length_b   1.000
_cell.length_c   1.000
_cell.angle_alpha   90.00
_cell.angle_beta   90.00
_cell.angle_gamma   90.00
#
_symmetry.space_group_name_H-M   'P 1'
#
loop_
_entity.id
_entity.type
_entity.pdbx_description
1 polymer ?
#
loop_
_entity_poly.entity_id
_entity_poly.type
_entity_poly.pdbx_seq_one_letter_code
_entity_poly.pdbx_strand_id
1 'polypeptide(L)'
;NKSVDCEFPEDYPKDDARGRKATFAIELKDLKTRELPELDDAFAKQASEQETMADLRKDLEQRLKDDAERRQTSNRHDGLVKALVNQLEVDLPEALIQQESRNLVEQTAAQFAQQGMDVKSLFTPDLIRNLMQNSRPEAEERLRRSFALTARAEAEDIKLDDNAIDT
;
A
#
# COMPACT_ATOMS: atom_id res chain seq x y z
N ASN A 1 16.83 25.63 -30.03
CA ASN A 1 16.86 26.57 -28.91
C ASN A 1 15.60 27.40 -28.91
N LYS A 2 14.95 27.56 -27.76
CA LYS A 2 13.75 28.38 -27.58
C LYS A 2 13.84 29.09 -26.22
N SER A 3 13.47 30.37 -26.18
CA SER A 3 13.30 31.10 -24.94
C SER A 3 11.82 31.11 -24.55
N VAL A 4 11.53 30.83 -23.29
CA VAL A 4 10.16 30.83 -22.73
C VAL A 4 10.17 31.73 -21.51
N ASP A 5 9.30 32.73 -21.52
CA ASP A 5 9.09 33.59 -20.38
C ASP A 5 8.02 32.98 -19.49
N CYS A 6 8.35 32.76 -18.21
CA CYS A 6 7.46 32.25 -17.21
C CYS A 6 7.39 33.20 -16.02
N GLU A 7 6.23 33.33 -15.42
CA GLU A 7 6.02 34.04 -14.16
C GLU A 7 5.80 33.01 -13.06
N PHE A 8 6.59 33.08 -12.00
CA PHE A 8 6.40 32.18 -10.86
C PHE A 8 5.11 32.54 -10.11
N PRO A 9 4.27 31.57 -9.75
CA PRO A 9 3.06 31.83 -9.01
C PRO A 9 3.37 32.38 -7.60
N GLU A 10 2.41 33.07 -6.99
CA GLU A 10 2.59 33.70 -5.68
C GLU A 10 2.70 32.67 -4.53
N ASP A 11 2.25 31.44 -4.75
CA ASP A 11 2.36 30.30 -3.82
C ASP A 11 3.63 29.46 -4.01
N TYR A 12 4.59 29.94 -4.81
CA TYR A 12 5.81 29.19 -5.06
C TYR A 12 6.61 28.96 -3.75
N PRO A 13 7.18 27.75 -3.53
CA PRO A 13 7.82 27.37 -2.26
C PRO A 13 8.98 28.25 -1.81
N LYS A 14 9.66 28.93 -2.76
CA LYS A 14 10.76 29.87 -2.47
C LYS A 14 10.27 31.30 -2.54
N ASP A 15 10.28 31.98 -1.40
CA ASP A 15 9.83 33.38 -1.25
C ASP A 15 10.54 34.34 -2.23
N ASP A 16 11.84 34.14 -2.48
CA ASP A 16 12.65 34.98 -3.38
C ASP A 16 12.26 34.91 -4.85
N ALA A 17 11.47 33.91 -5.23
CA ALA A 17 11.07 33.68 -6.62
C ALA A 17 9.59 34.01 -6.90
N ARG A 18 8.76 34.22 -5.86
CA ARG A 18 7.33 34.49 -6.00
C ARG A 18 7.05 35.74 -6.84
N GLY A 19 6.13 35.62 -7.78
CA GLY A 19 5.71 36.73 -8.64
C GLY A 19 6.81 37.30 -9.55
N ARG A 20 8.00 36.67 -9.60
CA ARG A 20 9.07 37.11 -10.51
C ARG A 20 8.93 36.50 -11.88
N LYS A 21 9.27 37.29 -12.89
CA LYS A 21 9.40 36.84 -14.28
C LYS A 21 10.80 36.30 -14.52
N ALA A 22 10.89 35.12 -15.11
CA ALA A 22 12.15 34.51 -15.50
C ALA A 22 12.06 34.06 -16.97
N THR A 23 13.13 34.31 -17.71
CA THR A 23 13.28 33.85 -19.09
C THR A 23 14.15 32.59 -19.07
N PHE A 24 13.58 31.47 -19.48
CA PHE A 24 14.29 30.20 -19.58
C PHE A 24 14.78 29.99 -21.02
N ALA A 25 16.08 29.92 -21.19
CA ALA A 25 16.68 29.48 -22.45
C ALA A 25 16.75 27.96 -22.49
N ILE A 26 15.91 27.35 -23.34
CA ILE A 26 15.79 25.90 -23.47
C ILE A 26 16.56 25.43 -24.69
N GLU A 27 17.50 24.53 -24.49
CA GLU A 27 18.21 23.83 -25.55
C GLU A 27 17.80 22.36 -25.56
N LEU A 28 17.13 21.92 -26.63
CA LEU A 28 16.82 20.52 -26.85
C LEU A 28 18.11 19.80 -27.29
N LYS A 29 18.68 18.97 -26.43
CA LYS A 29 19.94 18.26 -26.70
C LYS A 29 19.71 16.91 -27.40
N ASP A 30 18.61 16.23 -27.08
CA ASP A 30 18.31 14.92 -27.63
C ASP A 30 16.80 14.71 -27.67
N LEU A 31 16.33 14.00 -28.68
CA LEU A 31 14.94 13.56 -28.83
C LEU A 31 14.95 12.05 -29.07
N LYS A 32 14.53 11.29 -28.09
CA LYS A 32 14.43 9.82 -28.18
C LYS A 32 13.01 9.40 -28.45
N THR A 33 12.81 8.60 -29.46
CA THR A 33 11.54 7.95 -29.76
C THR A 33 11.57 6.54 -29.19
N ARG A 34 10.54 6.16 -28.46
CA ARG A 34 10.41 4.77 -27.97
C ARG A 34 9.72 3.94 -29.05
N GLU A 35 10.48 3.04 -29.67
CA GLU A 35 9.93 2.04 -30.55
C GLU A 35 9.49 0.85 -29.68
N LEU A 36 8.22 0.48 -29.82
CA LEU A 36 7.67 -0.69 -29.13
C LEU A 36 7.69 -1.86 -30.11
N PRO A 37 7.99 -3.09 -29.62
CA PRO A 37 7.90 -4.28 -30.47
C PRO A 37 6.45 -4.54 -30.92
N GLU A 38 6.28 -5.18 -32.04
CA GLU A 38 4.97 -5.66 -32.49
C GLU A 38 4.44 -6.73 -31.52
N LEU A 39 3.12 -6.74 -31.34
CA LEU A 39 2.45 -7.69 -30.45
C LEU A 39 2.16 -8.99 -31.21
N ASP A 40 3.22 -9.73 -31.49
CA ASP A 40 3.22 -11.00 -32.20
C ASP A 40 3.66 -12.17 -31.30
N ASP A 41 3.73 -13.35 -31.86
CA ASP A 41 4.14 -14.56 -31.13
C ASP A 41 5.62 -14.52 -30.70
N ALA A 42 6.46 -13.72 -31.37
CA ALA A 42 7.85 -13.50 -30.96
C ALA A 42 7.89 -12.67 -29.68
N PHE A 43 7.03 -11.65 -29.58
CA PHE A 43 6.85 -10.88 -28.35
C PHE A 43 6.34 -11.76 -27.21
N ALA A 44 5.35 -12.64 -27.46
CA ALA A 44 4.81 -13.51 -26.43
C ALA A 44 5.89 -14.40 -25.80
N LYS A 45 6.76 -15.01 -26.63
CA LYS A 45 7.90 -15.84 -26.18
C LYS A 45 8.96 -15.05 -25.40
N GLN A 46 9.16 -13.78 -25.74
CA GLN A 46 10.15 -12.94 -25.09
C GLN A 46 9.63 -12.39 -23.74
N ALA A 47 8.34 -12.05 -23.66
CA ALA A 47 7.73 -11.38 -22.52
C ALA A 47 7.13 -12.35 -21.48
N SER A 48 6.92 -13.61 -21.85
CA SER A 48 6.27 -14.63 -21.02
C SER A 48 6.75 -16.04 -21.35
N GLU A 49 6.21 -17.04 -20.65
CA GLU A 49 6.42 -18.46 -20.93
C GLU A 49 5.46 -18.99 -22.01
N GLN A 50 4.61 -18.15 -22.59
CA GLN A 50 3.61 -18.54 -23.59
C GLN A 50 4.20 -18.53 -25.01
N GLU A 51 3.79 -19.47 -25.84
CA GLU A 51 4.29 -19.60 -27.21
C GLU A 51 3.59 -18.67 -28.21
N THR A 52 2.33 -18.31 -27.94
CA THR A 52 1.54 -17.47 -28.83
C THR A 52 0.92 -16.26 -28.10
N MET A 53 0.62 -15.20 -28.86
CA MET A 53 -0.11 -14.04 -28.33
C MET A 53 -1.53 -14.41 -27.87
N ALA A 54 -2.16 -15.41 -28.47
CA ALA A 54 -3.47 -15.88 -28.07
C ALA A 54 -3.41 -16.53 -26.68
N ASP A 55 -2.41 -17.35 -26.41
CA ASP A 55 -2.21 -17.99 -25.12
C ASP A 55 -1.81 -16.97 -24.04
N LEU A 56 -0.95 -16.01 -24.37
CA LEU A 56 -0.60 -14.93 -23.47
C LEU A 56 -1.82 -14.09 -23.07
N ARG A 57 -2.69 -13.75 -24.02
CA ARG A 57 -3.93 -13.02 -23.73
C ARG A 57 -4.87 -13.82 -22.83
N LYS A 58 -5.01 -15.11 -23.08
CA LYS A 58 -5.85 -16.02 -22.30
C LYS A 58 -5.31 -16.16 -20.86
N ASP A 59 -4.00 -16.32 -20.69
CA ASP A 59 -3.36 -16.37 -19.38
C ASP A 59 -3.55 -15.08 -18.60
N LEU A 60 -3.32 -13.93 -19.25
CA LEU A 60 -3.55 -12.61 -18.63
C LEU A 60 -5.02 -12.40 -18.26
N GLU A 61 -5.95 -12.81 -19.12
CA GLU A 61 -7.38 -12.72 -18.83
C GLU A 61 -7.75 -13.58 -17.61
N GLN A 62 -7.21 -14.80 -17.53
CA GLN A 62 -7.45 -15.67 -16.38
C GLN A 62 -6.88 -15.08 -15.09
N ARG A 63 -5.64 -14.61 -15.12
CA ARG A 63 -5.02 -13.94 -13.95
C ARG A 63 -5.79 -12.72 -13.49
N LEU A 64 -6.28 -11.91 -14.42
CA LEU A 64 -7.09 -10.74 -14.10
C LEU A 64 -8.46 -11.12 -13.49
N LYS A 65 -9.08 -12.21 -13.97
CA LYS A 65 -10.31 -12.75 -13.38
C LYS A 65 -10.07 -13.25 -11.97
N ASP A 66 -9.04 -14.05 -11.76
CA ASP A 66 -8.68 -14.60 -10.44
C ASP A 66 -8.35 -13.47 -9.46
N ASP A 67 -7.69 -12.41 -9.93
CA ASP A 67 -7.37 -11.22 -9.13
C ASP A 67 -8.64 -10.43 -8.77
N ALA A 68 -9.56 -10.29 -9.73
CA ALA A 68 -10.84 -9.62 -9.50
C ALA A 68 -11.70 -10.39 -8.48
N GLU A 69 -11.76 -11.71 -8.58
CA GLU A 69 -12.49 -12.56 -7.62
C GLU A 69 -11.87 -12.50 -6.22
N ARG A 70 -10.53 -12.55 -6.12
CA ARG A 70 -9.83 -12.38 -4.84
C ARG A 70 -10.12 -11.01 -4.21
N ARG A 71 -10.05 -9.94 -5.01
CA ARG A 71 -10.38 -8.57 -4.53
C ARG A 71 -11.84 -8.45 -4.11
N GLN A 72 -12.75 -9.04 -4.87
CA GLN A 72 -14.18 -9.04 -4.53
C GLN A 72 -14.42 -9.74 -3.18
N THR A 73 -13.80 -10.91 -2.98
CA THR A 73 -13.90 -11.67 -1.73
C THR A 73 -13.32 -10.90 -0.55
N SER A 74 -12.11 -10.31 -0.73
CA SER A 74 -11.49 -9.47 0.29
C SER A 74 -12.36 -8.27 0.65
N ASN A 75 -12.84 -7.53 -0.34
CA ASN A 75 -13.70 -6.37 -0.12
C ASN A 75 -15.01 -6.74 0.60
N ARG A 76 -15.56 -7.92 0.29
CA ARG A 76 -16.75 -8.44 0.98
C ARG A 76 -16.45 -8.75 2.44
N HIS A 77 -15.34 -9.42 2.74
CA HIS A 77 -14.92 -9.72 4.11
C HIS A 77 -14.66 -8.43 4.89
N ASP A 78 -13.94 -7.48 4.31
CA ASP A 78 -13.65 -6.21 4.95
C ASP A 78 -14.93 -5.41 5.23
N GLY A 79 -15.89 -5.43 4.29
CA GLY A 79 -17.20 -4.81 4.48
C GLY A 79 -17.98 -5.43 5.63
N LEU A 80 -17.98 -6.76 5.74
CA LEU A 80 -18.65 -7.49 6.85
C LEU A 80 -17.99 -7.17 8.19
N VAL A 81 -16.66 -7.24 8.27
CA VAL A 81 -15.92 -6.92 9.50
C VAL A 81 -16.15 -5.48 9.91
N LYS A 82 -16.12 -4.54 8.96
CA LYS A 82 -16.41 -3.13 9.24
C LYS A 82 -17.83 -2.92 9.79
N ALA A 83 -18.81 -3.65 9.26
CA ALA A 83 -20.17 -3.60 9.79
C ALA A 83 -20.25 -4.14 11.22
N LEU A 84 -19.53 -5.22 11.55
CA LEU A 84 -19.43 -5.75 12.91
C LEU A 84 -18.76 -4.75 13.87
N VAL A 85 -17.64 -4.17 13.47
CA VAL A 85 -16.91 -3.18 14.27
C VAL A 85 -17.78 -1.95 14.57
N ASN A 86 -18.61 -1.51 13.62
CA ASN A 86 -19.52 -0.38 13.83
C ASN A 86 -20.63 -0.66 14.85
N GLN A 87 -20.94 -1.94 15.12
CA GLN A 87 -21.91 -2.35 16.13
C GLN A 87 -21.27 -2.67 17.48
N LEU A 88 -19.94 -2.66 17.55
CA LEU A 88 -19.21 -3.00 18.76
C LEU A 88 -19.13 -1.79 19.69
N GLU A 89 -19.71 -1.92 20.86
CA GLU A 89 -19.55 -0.97 21.97
C GLU A 89 -18.48 -1.51 22.92
N VAL A 90 -17.27 -0.98 22.85
CA VAL A 90 -16.15 -1.39 23.69
C VAL A 90 -15.25 -0.21 24.01
N ASP A 91 -14.91 -0.10 25.27
CA ASP A 91 -13.86 0.81 25.73
C ASP A 91 -12.52 0.10 25.66
N LEU A 92 -11.60 0.67 24.88
CA LEU A 92 -10.26 0.11 24.72
C LEU A 92 -9.34 0.65 25.81
N PRO A 93 -8.75 -0.21 26.68
CA PRO A 93 -7.75 0.22 27.64
C PRO A 93 -6.54 0.81 26.96
N GLU A 94 -6.06 1.94 27.46
CA GLU A 94 -4.90 2.65 26.90
C GLU A 94 -3.65 1.75 26.81
N ALA A 95 -3.47 0.85 27.77
CA ALA A 95 -2.35 -0.11 27.77
C ALA A 95 -2.36 -1.03 26.56
N LEU A 96 -3.54 -1.49 26.11
CA LEU A 96 -3.67 -2.35 24.92
C LEU A 96 -3.39 -1.54 23.64
N ILE A 97 -3.89 -0.32 23.54
CA ILE A 97 -3.63 0.55 22.40
C ILE A 97 -2.13 0.81 22.27
N GLN A 98 -1.44 1.12 23.37
CA GLN A 98 0.00 1.34 23.37
C GLN A 98 0.78 0.09 22.99
N GLN A 99 0.34 -1.07 23.45
CA GLN A 99 0.99 -2.34 23.10
C GLN A 99 0.82 -2.63 21.62
N GLU A 100 -0.38 -2.49 21.07
CA GLU A 100 -0.63 -2.74 19.66
C GLU A 100 0.08 -1.71 18.76
N SER A 101 0.13 -0.44 19.17
CA SER A 101 0.93 0.59 18.47
C SER A 101 2.41 0.20 18.43
N ARG A 102 2.93 -0.38 19.51
CA ARG A 102 4.31 -0.87 19.58
C ARG A 102 4.55 -2.03 18.63
N ASN A 103 3.61 -2.99 18.59
CA ASN A 103 3.65 -4.12 17.66
C ASN A 103 3.68 -3.65 16.20
N LEU A 104 2.89 -2.63 15.85
CA LEU A 104 2.87 -2.03 14.50
C LEU A 104 4.22 -1.41 14.13
N VAL A 105 4.83 -0.68 15.05
CA VAL A 105 6.16 -0.08 14.84
C VAL A 105 7.22 -1.15 14.69
N GLU A 106 7.18 -2.23 15.48
CA GLU A 106 8.10 -3.37 15.38
C GLU A 106 7.94 -4.11 14.05
N GLN A 107 6.71 -4.32 13.58
CA GLN A 107 6.44 -4.90 12.26
C GLN A 107 7.01 -4.02 11.14
N THR A 108 6.83 -2.71 11.23
CA THR A 108 7.41 -1.76 10.27
C THR A 108 8.93 -1.84 10.29
N ALA A 109 9.56 -1.86 11.46
CA ALA A 109 11.00 -2.00 11.60
C ALA A 109 11.52 -3.32 10.99
N ALA A 110 10.80 -4.43 11.19
CA ALA A 110 11.13 -5.72 10.61
C ALA A 110 11.06 -5.70 9.07
N GLN A 111 10.07 -5.03 8.48
CA GLN A 111 9.98 -4.87 7.02
C GLN A 111 11.17 -4.09 6.45
N PHE A 112 11.59 -3.00 7.10
CA PHE A 112 12.77 -2.24 6.70
C PHE A 112 14.06 -3.07 6.82
N ALA A 113 14.17 -3.89 7.89
CA ALA A 113 15.29 -4.80 8.05
C ALA A 113 15.37 -5.83 6.91
N GLN A 114 14.23 -6.39 6.48
CA GLN A 114 14.16 -7.34 5.35
C GLN A 114 14.57 -6.69 4.02
N GLN A 115 14.37 -5.39 3.87
CA GLN A 115 14.82 -4.61 2.69
C GLN A 115 16.30 -4.21 2.76
N GLY A 116 17.03 -4.69 3.79
CA GLY A 116 18.45 -4.42 3.97
C GLY A 116 18.78 -3.03 4.54
N MET A 117 17.80 -2.33 5.10
CA MET A 117 18.03 -1.02 5.72
C MET A 117 18.53 -1.18 7.16
N ASP A 118 19.44 -0.29 7.58
CA ASP A 118 19.92 -0.27 8.96
C ASP A 118 18.87 0.35 9.90
N VAL A 119 18.04 -0.52 10.48
CA VAL A 119 16.97 -0.13 11.39
C VAL A 119 17.48 0.61 12.62
N LYS A 120 18.69 0.28 13.11
CA LYS A 120 19.24 0.91 14.31
C LYS A 120 19.57 2.38 14.10
N SER A 121 20.02 2.74 12.91
CA SER A 121 20.32 4.12 12.57
C SER A 121 19.08 4.93 12.20
N LEU A 122 18.06 4.26 11.61
CA LEU A 122 16.82 4.90 11.17
C LEU A 122 15.83 5.12 12.32
N PHE A 123 15.67 4.16 13.23
CA PHE A 123 14.67 4.22 14.30
C PHE A 123 15.20 4.95 15.53
N THR A 124 15.32 6.27 15.40
CA THR A 124 15.63 7.14 16.53
C THR A 124 14.49 7.20 17.55
N PRO A 125 14.74 7.52 18.83
CA PRO A 125 13.69 7.64 19.84
C PRO A 125 12.55 8.58 19.46
N ASP A 126 12.87 9.68 18.77
CA ASP A 126 11.87 10.64 18.30
C ASP A 126 11.04 10.08 17.14
N LEU A 127 11.65 9.35 16.21
CA LEU A 127 10.92 8.69 15.14
C LEU A 127 9.98 7.62 15.71
N ILE A 128 10.45 6.80 16.66
CA ILE A 128 9.63 5.77 17.32
C ILE A 128 8.42 6.42 18.00
N ARG A 129 8.60 7.53 18.71
CA ARG A 129 7.51 8.26 19.36
C ARG A 129 6.48 8.76 18.35
N ASN A 130 6.94 9.34 17.25
CA ASN A 130 6.07 9.82 16.18
C ASN A 130 5.33 8.67 15.49
N LEU A 131 6.01 7.55 15.20
CA LEU A 131 5.40 6.37 14.61
C LEU A 131 4.33 5.79 15.54
N MET A 132 4.59 5.70 16.85
CA MET A 132 3.61 5.21 17.81
C MET A 132 2.35 6.09 17.87
N GLN A 133 2.51 7.41 17.81
CA GLN A 133 1.38 8.33 17.77
C GLN A 133 0.58 8.18 16.47
N ASN A 134 1.27 8.08 15.35
CA ASN A 134 0.63 7.93 14.04
C ASN A 134 -0.03 6.56 13.85
N SER A 135 0.50 5.50 14.48
CA SER A 135 -0.06 4.15 14.43
C SER A 135 -1.24 3.94 15.38
N ARG A 136 -1.50 4.88 16.28
CA ARG A 136 -2.59 4.77 17.27
C ARG A 136 -3.97 4.49 16.64
N PRO A 137 -4.43 5.23 15.61
CA PRO A 137 -5.73 4.97 14.99
C PRO A 137 -5.82 3.57 14.39
N GLU A 138 -4.75 3.11 13.75
CA GLU A 138 -4.67 1.74 13.19
C GLU A 138 -4.68 0.68 14.31
N ALA A 139 -3.97 0.91 15.41
CA ALA A 139 -3.97 0.04 16.57
C ALA A 139 -5.38 -0.09 17.19
N GLU A 140 -6.10 1.01 17.34
CA GLU A 140 -7.48 1.01 17.84
C GLU A 140 -8.41 0.24 16.89
N GLU A 141 -8.28 0.42 15.58
CA GLU A 141 -9.07 -0.31 14.58
C GLU A 141 -8.78 -1.81 14.61
N ARG A 142 -7.51 -2.22 14.69
CA ARG A 142 -7.11 -3.63 14.81
C ARG A 142 -7.68 -4.29 16.07
N LEU A 143 -7.60 -3.60 17.21
CA LEU A 143 -8.16 -4.10 18.47
C LEU A 143 -9.68 -4.26 18.39
N ARG A 144 -10.39 -3.25 17.85
CA ARG A 144 -11.84 -3.33 17.65
C ARG A 144 -12.22 -4.47 16.72
N ARG A 145 -11.48 -4.66 15.63
CA ARG A 145 -11.66 -5.78 14.70
C ARG A 145 -11.46 -7.13 15.40
N SER A 146 -10.41 -7.28 16.18
CA SER A 146 -10.12 -8.50 16.94
C SER A 146 -11.25 -8.81 17.94
N PHE A 147 -11.66 -7.82 18.73
CA PHE A 147 -12.73 -8.01 19.71
C PHE A 147 -14.08 -8.32 19.06
N ALA A 148 -14.43 -7.64 17.95
CA ALA A 148 -15.67 -7.91 17.23
C ALA A 148 -15.72 -9.35 16.70
N LEU A 149 -14.62 -9.83 16.13
CA LEU A 149 -14.51 -11.20 15.61
C LEU A 149 -14.52 -12.24 16.72
N THR A 150 -13.79 -11.99 17.82
CA THR A 150 -13.78 -12.90 18.98
C THR A 150 -15.16 -13.00 19.62
N ALA A 151 -15.80 -11.87 19.89
CA ALA A 151 -17.15 -11.87 20.47
C ALA A 151 -18.17 -12.61 19.56
N ARG A 152 -18.03 -12.45 18.23
CA ARG A 152 -18.90 -13.17 17.30
C ARG A 152 -18.61 -14.65 17.27
N ALA A 153 -17.34 -15.06 17.27
CA ALA A 153 -16.94 -16.46 17.30
C ALA A 153 -17.43 -17.15 18.57
N GLU A 154 -17.34 -16.48 19.72
CA GLU A 154 -17.85 -16.99 20.99
C GLU A 154 -19.38 -17.11 20.98
N ALA A 155 -20.10 -16.10 20.47
CA ALA A 155 -21.57 -16.11 20.40
C ALA A 155 -22.11 -17.22 19.50
N GLU A 156 -21.37 -17.60 18.45
CA GLU A 156 -21.75 -18.67 17.50
C GLU A 156 -21.15 -20.03 17.87
N ASP A 157 -20.47 -20.15 19.04
CA ASP A 157 -19.73 -21.37 19.47
C ASP A 157 -18.83 -21.96 18.36
N ILE A 158 -18.17 -21.05 17.60
CA ILE A 158 -17.26 -21.45 16.52
C ILE A 158 -15.99 -22.02 17.16
N LYS A 159 -15.78 -23.32 16.99
CA LYS A 159 -14.56 -24.02 17.41
C LYS A 159 -13.67 -24.23 16.20
N LEU A 160 -12.42 -23.79 16.31
CA LEU A 160 -11.40 -24.15 15.33
C LEU A 160 -11.02 -25.62 15.56
N ASP A 161 -11.06 -26.41 14.50
CA ASP A 161 -10.42 -27.73 14.49
C ASP A 161 -8.92 -27.49 14.32
N ASP A 162 -8.10 -28.11 15.20
CA ASP A 162 -6.64 -28.00 15.16
C ASP A 162 -6.06 -28.36 13.77
N ASN A 163 -6.77 -29.19 13.00
CA ASN A 163 -6.38 -29.56 11.63
C ASN A 163 -6.76 -28.51 10.56
N ALA A 164 -7.55 -27.51 10.89
CA ALA A 164 -7.97 -26.46 9.92
C ALA A 164 -6.91 -25.35 9.72
N ILE A 165 -5.85 -25.35 10.52
CA ILE A 165 -4.78 -24.34 10.49
C ILE A 165 -3.66 -24.77 9.53
N ASP A 166 -3.53 -26.06 9.20
CA ASP A 166 -2.44 -26.64 8.39
C ASP A 166 -2.80 -26.75 6.88
N THR A 167 -3.86 -26.11 6.41
CA THR A 167 -4.26 -26.05 4.99
C THR A 167 -4.17 -24.63 4.47
#